data_9e62a0325295176a23bdf49f00f4f17d
#
_entry.id   9e62a0325295176a23bdf49f00f4f17d
#
_cell.length_a   1.000
_cell.length_b   1.000
_cell.length_c   1.000
_cell.angle_alpha   90.00
_cell.angle_beta   90.00
_cell.angle_gamma   90.00
#
_symmetry.space_group_name_H-M   'P 1'
#
loop_
_entity.id
_entity.type
_entity.pdbx_description
1 polymer ?
#
loop_
_entity_poly.entity_id
_entity_poly.type
_entity_poly.pdbx_seq_one_letter_code
_entity_poly.pdbx_strand_id
1 'polypeptide(L)'
;INKALERAQQKVEARNFDIRKTLIKFDNVLNDQRHVIFSQRNDAMNSDQIFLYSDDFLNEIIDDIIKLKVQKLANPKNNDFNTRLKLLMGKNLEEKQFTELLSLKDSDFRQRILSQFNANRDERTKILNESQSKEIEKRILLQSIDMNWKSHIQYLEQLRQVIGLRSYGQRDPLIEYKKEAFDLFSSLLEKLKLDYITILMNLKIVEQPKDDGKDEIKKTDLNLTEKKIGRNEPCY
;
A
#
# COMPACT_ATOMS: atom_id res chain seq x y z
N ILE A 1 -49.32 17.39 -28.49
CA ILE A 1 -48.77 16.93 -27.18
C ILE A 1 -47.75 15.80 -27.40
N ASN A 2 -48.01 14.77 -28.22
CA ASN A 2 -47.11 13.65 -28.41
C ASN A 2 -45.72 14.04 -28.96
N LYS A 3 -45.66 14.93 -30.00
CA LYS A 3 -44.36 15.43 -30.55
C LYS A 3 -43.55 16.23 -29.52
N ALA A 4 -44.21 16.96 -28.63
CA ALA A 4 -43.51 17.69 -27.58
C ALA A 4 -42.91 16.74 -26.52
N LEU A 5 -43.65 15.71 -26.15
CA LEU A 5 -43.19 14.65 -25.24
C LEU A 5 -42.02 13.87 -25.83
N GLU A 6 -42.12 13.46 -27.08
CA GLU A 6 -41.04 12.76 -27.80
C GLU A 6 -39.75 13.56 -27.85
N ARG A 7 -39.84 14.86 -28.19
CA ARG A 7 -38.69 15.80 -28.18
C ARG A 7 -38.08 15.96 -26.79
N ALA A 8 -38.91 16.02 -25.73
CA ALA A 8 -38.44 16.09 -24.35
C ALA A 8 -37.68 14.81 -23.97
N GLN A 9 -38.23 13.65 -24.31
CA GLN A 9 -37.60 12.35 -24.06
C GLN A 9 -36.26 12.22 -24.78
N GLN A 10 -36.19 12.56 -26.06
CA GLN A 10 -34.94 12.57 -26.85
C GLN A 10 -33.85 13.45 -26.18
N LYS A 11 -34.21 14.64 -25.66
CA LYS A 11 -33.27 15.49 -24.95
C LYS A 11 -32.75 14.88 -23.65
N VAL A 12 -33.65 14.22 -22.90
CA VAL A 12 -33.26 13.53 -21.67
C VAL A 12 -32.33 12.36 -21.96
N GLU A 13 -32.65 11.57 -22.99
CA GLU A 13 -31.84 10.44 -23.44
C GLU A 13 -30.42 10.91 -23.90
N ALA A 14 -30.36 11.96 -24.73
CA ALA A 14 -29.09 12.53 -25.17
C ALA A 14 -28.25 13.01 -23.98
N ARG A 15 -28.85 13.72 -23.03
CA ARG A 15 -28.16 14.16 -21.79
C ARG A 15 -27.64 12.98 -20.99
N ASN A 16 -28.48 11.94 -20.78
CA ASN A 16 -28.08 10.76 -20.04
C ASN A 16 -26.96 9.99 -20.76
N PHE A 17 -26.97 9.97 -22.08
CA PHE A 17 -25.88 9.39 -22.89
C PHE A 17 -24.57 10.14 -22.67
N ASP A 18 -24.59 11.46 -22.72
CA ASP A 18 -23.39 12.30 -22.52
C ASP A 18 -22.83 12.14 -21.09
N ILE A 19 -23.71 12.06 -20.09
CA ILE A 19 -23.30 11.80 -18.70
C ILE A 19 -22.61 10.42 -18.61
N ARG A 20 -23.22 9.35 -19.16
CA ARG A 20 -22.60 8.01 -19.14
C ARG A 20 -21.27 7.98 -19.88
N LYS A 21 -21.19 8.63 -21.04
CA LYS A 21 -19.95 8.72 -21.82
C LYS A 21 -18.84 9.43 -21.02
N THR A 22 -19.20 10.47 -20.28
CA THR A 22 -18.25 11.17 -19.41
C THR A 22 -17.78 10.29 -18.25
N LEU A 23 -18.70 9.59 -17.58
CA LEU A 23 -18.37 8.65 -16.49
C LEU A 23 -17.39 7.56 -16.97
N ILE A 24 -17.62 6.97 -18.14
CA ILE A 24 -16.72 5.96 -18.72
C ILE A 24 -15.30 6.53 -18.91
N LYS A 25 -15.16 7.81 -19.30
CA LYS A 25 -13.84 8.43 -19.47
C LYS A 25 -13.07 8.53 -18.14
N PHE A 26 -13.75 8.77 -17.02
CA PHE A 26 -13.15 8.74 -15.70
C PHE A 26 -12.81 7.31 -15.26
N ASP A 27 -13.72 6.37 -15.50
CA ASP A 27 -13.54 4.95 -15.14
C ASP A 27 -12.39 4.30 -15.90
N ASN A 28 -12.14 4.70 -17.16
CA ASN A 28 -11.02 4.20 -17.95
C ASN A 28 -9.67 4.47 -17.26
N VAL A 29 -9.48 5.65 -16.65
CA VAL A 29 -8.24 5.99 -15.94
C VAL A 29 -7.99 5.01 -14.78
N LEU A 30 -9.03 4.74 -13.99
CA LEU A 30 -8.95 3.76 -12.89
C LEU A 30 -8.71 2.35 -13.43
N ASN A 31 -9.33 1.99 -14.54
CA ASN A 31 -9.19 0.67 -15.14
C ASN A 31 -7.76 0.41 -15.64
N ASP A 32 -7.13 1.41 -16.29
CA ASP A 32 -5.74 1.31 -16.75
C ASP A 32 -4.79 1.09 -15.56
N GLN A 33 -4.96 1.83 -14.48
CA GLN A 33 -4.19 1.68 -13.25
C GLN A 33 -4.43 0.31 -12.58
N ARG A 34 -5.68 -0.17 -12.60
CA ARG A 34 -6.05 -1.50 -12.09
C ARG A 34 -5.30 -2.61 -12.82
N HIS A 35 -5.20 -2.53 -14.15
CA HIS A 35 -4.47 -3.52 -14.94
C HIS A 35 -3.00 -3.58 -14.52
N VAL A 36 -2.33 -2.45 -14.30
CA VAL A 36 -0.94 -2.41 -13.84
C VAL A 36 -0.79 -3.08 -12.46
N ILE A 37 -1.64 -2.69 -11.50
CA ILE A 37 -1.58 -3.25 -10.13
C ILE A 37 -1.89 -4.75 -10.11
N PHE A 38 -2.88 -5.20 -10.89
CA PHE A 38 -3.23 -6.61 -10.93
C PHE A 38 -2.17 -7.45 -11.64
N SER A 39 -1.50 -6.91 -12.66
CA SER A 39 -0.33 -7.57 -13.26
C SER A 39 0.79 -7.73 -12.22
N GLN A 40 1.17 -6.66 -11.52
CA GLN A 40 2.19 -6.73 -10.46
C GLN A 40 1.80 -7.72 -9.35
N ARG A 41 0.53 -7.73 -8.95
CA ARG A 41 0.01 -8.66 -7.95
C ARG A 41 0.10 -10.11 -8.43
N ASN A 42 -0.25 -10.37 -9.68
CA ASN A 42 -0.18 -11.69 -10.27
C ASN A 42 1.27 -12.17 -10.41
N ASP A 43 2.17 -11.28 -10.83
CA ASP A 43 3.60 -11.56 -10.91
C ASP A 43 4.18 -11.90 -9.53
N ALA A 44 3.82 -11.13 -8.51
CA ALA A 44 4.21 -11.42 -7.12
C ALA A 44 3.64 -12.75 -6.61
N MET A 45 2.42 -13.13 -7.00
CA MET A 45 1.82 -14.43 -6.61
C MET A 45 2.52 -15.62 -7.23
N ASN A 46 2.89 -15.51 -8.50
CA ASN A 46 3.45 -16.62 -9.29
C ASN A 46 4.98 -16.68 -9.22
N SER A 47 5.63 -15.65 -8.70
CA SER A 47 7.09 -15.61 -8.64
C SER A 47 7.65 -16.45 -7.48
N ASP A 48 8.63 -17.29 -7.80
CA ASP A 48 9.49 -17.94 -6.81
C ASP A 48 10.70 -17.07 -6.42
N GLN A 49 10.87 -15.92 -7.10
CA GLN A 49 12.00 -15.00 -6.96
C GLN A 49 11.66 -13.76 -6.13
N ILE A 50 10.85 -13.94 -5.09
CA ILE A 50 10.39 -12.81 -4.24
C ILE A 50 11.56 -12.04 -3.62
N PHE A 51 12.68 -12.69 -3.32
CA PHE A 51 13.84 -12.02 -2.75
C PHE A 51 14.47 -11.04 -3.75
N LEU A 52 14.46 -11.34 -5.06
CA LEU A 52 14.94 -10.39 -6.07
C LEU A 52 14.05 -9.13 -6.14
N TYR A 53 12.72 -9.29 -6.08
CA TYR A 53 11.82 -8.14 -6.00
C TYR A 53 12.10 -7.27 -4.77
N SER A 54 12.36 -7.90 -3.62
CA SER A 54 12.70 -7.18 -2.40
C SER A 54 14.02 -6.42 -2.54
N ASP A 55 15.02 -7.03 -3.18
CA ASP A 55 16.33 -6.44 -3.40
C ASP A 55 16.26 -5.27 -4.41
N ASP A 56 15.47 -5.41 -5.48
CA ASP A 56 15.25 -4.34 -6.46
C ASP A 56 14.55 -3.13 -5.81
N PHE A 57 13.48 -3.37 -5.05
CA PHE A 57 12.78 -2.31 -4.33
C PHE A 57 13.66 -1.62 -3.29
N LEU A 58 14.49 -2.39 -2.57
CA LEU A 58 15.43 -1.84 -1.61
C LEU A 58 16.47 -0.94 -2.30
N ASN A 59 17.00 -1.37 -3.46
CA ASN A 59 17.96 -0.56 -4.22
C ASN A 59 17.35 0.75 -4.69
N GLU A 60 16.13 0.74 -5.23
CA GLU A 60 15.43 1.96 -5.63
C GLU A 60 15.23 2.92 -4.44
N ILE A 61 14.81 2.39 -3.28
CA ILE A 61 14.62 3.19 -2.06
C ILE A 61 15.94 3.80 -1.57
N ILE A 62 17.04 3.03 -1.63
CA ILE A 62 18.37 3.53 -1.26
C ILE A 62 18.77 4.68 -2.19
N ASP A 63 18.54 4.56 -3.51
CA ASP A 63 18.83 5.62 -4.47
C ASP A 63 18.05 6.90 -4.17
N ASP A 64 16.79 6.78 -3.79
CA ASP A 64 15.97 7.93 -3.42
C ASP A 64 16.43 8.56 -2.10
N ILE A 65 16.84 7.74 -1.12
CA ILE A 65 17.40 8.26 0.13
C ILE A 65 18.73 8.96 -0.10
N ILE A 66 19.57 8.47 -1.02
CA ILE A 66 20.84 9.13 -1.40
C ILE A 66 20.55 10.50 -2.04
N LYS A 67 19.53 10.63 -2.89
CA LYS A 67 19.09 11.93 -3.42
C LYS A 67 18.68 12.89 -2.29
N LEU A 68 17.89 12.40 -1.33
CA LEU A 68 17.49 13.19 -0.15
C LEU A 68 18.68 13.56 0.74
N LYS A 69 19.68 12.69 0.86
CA LYS A 69 20.94 12.97 1.57
C LYS A 69 21.69 14.14 0.95
N VAL A 70 21.82 14.16 -0.40
CA VAL A 70 22.45 15.28 -1.12
C VAL A 70 21.68 16.59 -0.88
N GLN A 71 20.34 16.54 -0.92
CA GLN A 71 19.49 17.71 -0.62
C GLN A 71 19.65 18.18 0.82
N LYS A 72 19.79 17.26 1.80
CA LYS A 72 20.04 17.59 3.21
C LYS A 72 21.39 18.27 3.41
N LEU A 73 22.42 17.83 2.70
CA LEU A 73 23.74 18.46 2.75
C LEU A 73 23.73 19.88 2.15
N ALA A 74 22.92 20.09 1.08
CA ALA A 74 22.74 21.41 0.47
C ALA A 74 21.86 22.34 1.31
N ASN A 75 20.84 21.79 1.99
CA ASN A 75 19.91 22.53 2.84
C ASN A 75 19.71 21.83 4.20
N PRO A 76 20.47 22.20 5.23
CA PRO A 76 20.40 21.57 6.56
C PRO A 76 19.03 21.63 7.25
N LYS A 77 18.15 22.55 6.85
CA LYS A 77 16.79 22.65 7.40
C LYS A 77 15.82 21.61 6.85
N ASN A 78 16.16 20.98 5.70
CA ASN A 78 15.33 19.92 5.14
C ASN A 78 15.41 18.65 6.02
N ASN A 79 14.25 18.15 6.47
CA ASN A 79 14.17 16.97 7.34
C ASN A 79 13.69 15.69 6.59
N ASP A 80 13.53 15.76 5.28
CA ASP A 80 12.98 14.63 4.49
C ASP A 80 13.87 13.39 4.58
N PHE A 81 15.21 13.59 4.51
CA PHE A 81 16.19 12.52 4.71
C PHE A 81 16.00 11.82 6.06
N ASN A 82 15.93 12.60 7.15
CA ASN A 82 15.79 12.04 8.50
C ASN A 82 14.47 11.30 8.66
N THR A 83 13.38 11.87 8.12
CA THR A 83 12.04 11.26 8.16
C THR A 83 12.02 9.95 7.40
N ARG A 84 12.58 9.93 6.18
CA ARG A 84 12.63 8.73 5.33
C ARG A 84 13.49 7.63 5.96
N LEU A 85 14.62 7.99 6.51
CA LEU A 85 15.52 7.04 7.18
C LEU A 85 14.90 6.47 8.47
N LYS A 86 14.20 7.29 9.27
CA LYS A 86 13.41 6.82 10.43
C LYS A 86 12.31 5.86 10.06
N LEU A 87 11.65 6.09 8.95
CA LEU A 87 10.63 5.16 8.44
C LEU A 87 11.26 3.82 8.05
N LEU A 88 12.37 3.84 7.33
CA LEU A 88 13.03 2.63 6.86
C LEU A 88 13.64 1.80 7.98
N MET A 89 14.42 2.42 8.85
CA MET A 89 15.22 1.73 9.88
C MET A 89 14.53 1.60 11.25
N GLY A 90 13.35 2.20 11.40
CA GLY A 90 12.58 2.20 12.65
C GLY A 90 12.81 3.46 13.50
N LYS A 91 11.92 3.61 14.50
CA LYS A 91 11.83 4.84 15.31
C LYS A 91 12.98 5.05 16.29
N ASN A 92 13.82 4.05 16.54
CA ASN A 92 14.84 4.04 17.59
C ASN A 92 16.22 4.54 17.13
N LEU A 93 16.30 5.19 15.95
CA LEU A 93 17.56 5.80 15.49
C LEU A 93 17.91 7.01 16.35
N GLU A 94 19.07 6.94 17.00
CA GLU A 94 19.65 8.05 17.76
C GLU A 94 20.19 9.15 16.82
N GLU A 95 20.23 10.40 17.29
CA GLU A 95 20.75 11.51 16.48
C GLU A 95 22.22 11.31 16.04
N LYS A 96 23.00 10.61 16.84
CA LYS A 96 24.39 10.25 16.48
C LYS A 96 24.46 9.36 15.25
N GLN A 97 23.56 8.38 15.13
CA GLN A 97 23.49 7.46 13.99
C GLN A 97 23.08 8.21 12.72
N PHE A 98 22.18 9.20 12.81
CA PHE A 98 21.86 10.06 11.66
C PHE A 98 23.05 10.83 11.15
N THR A 99 23.83 11.42 12.07
CA THR A 99 25.02 12.20 11.71
C THR A 99 26.10 11.31 11.10
N GLU A 100 26.28 10.11 11.64
CA GLU A 100 27.18 9.10 11.07
C GLU A 100 26.77 8.71 9.67
N LEU A 101 25.51 8.30 9.45
CA LEU A 101 24.98 7.91 8.15
C LEU A 101 25.00 9.05 7.13
N LEU A 102 24.80 10.30 7.58
CA LEU A 102 24.88 11.46 6.70
C LEU A 102 26.33 11.73 6.24
N SER A 103 27.34 11.42 7.06
CA SER A 103 28.75 11.64 6.75
C SER A 103 29.38 10.55 5.88
N LEU A 104 28.77 9.37 5.79
CA LEU A 104 29.27 8.26 4.97
C LEU A 104 29.30 8.64 3.48
N LYS A 105 30.20 8.05 2.71
CA LYS A 105 30.13 8.07 1.23
C LYS A 105 28.91 7.30 0.76
N ASP A 106 28.40 7.62 -0.42
CA ASP A 106 27.18 6.99 -0.93
C ASP A 106 27.31 5.47 -1.14
N SER A 107 28.52 4.99 -1.51
CA SER A 107 28.84 3.58 -1.57
C SER A 107 28.73 2.87 -0.23
N ASP A 108 29.29 3.50 0.82
CA ASP A 108 29.35 2.94 2.16
C ASP A 108 27.98 3.01 2.83
N PHE A 109 27.24 4.09 2.57
CA PHE A 109 25.84 4.21 2.97
C PHE A 109 24.98 3.10 2.39
N ARG A 110 25.07 2.86 1.05
CA ARG A 110 24.37 1.77 0.37
C ARG A 110 24.73 0.43 0.99
N GLN A 111 26.02 0.15 1.14
CA GLN A 111 26.48 -1.13 1.69
C GLN A 111 25.97 -1.34 3.14
N ARG A 112 25.92 -0.29 3.94
CA ARG A 112 25.41 -0.35 5.32
C ARG A 112 23.95 -0.75 5.37
N ILE A 113 23.10 -0.14 4.52
CA ILE A 113 21.67 -0.47 4.48
C ILE A 113 21.45 -1.89 3.95
N LEU A 114 22.13 -2.26 2.87
CA LEU A 114 22.05 -3.62 2.30
C LEU A 114 22.49 -4.68 3.31
N SER A 115 23.62 -4.46 4.01
CA SER A 115 24.11 -5.41 5.01
C SER A 115 23.12 -5.58 6.16
N GLN A 116 22.48 -4.50 6.62
CA GLN A 116 21.46 -4.58 7.67
C GLN A 116 20.23 -5.36 7.20
N PHE A 117 19.75 -5.10 5.98
CA PHE A 117 18.61 -5.82 5.41
C PHE A 117 18.89 -7.31 5.25
N ASN A 118 20.05 -7.65 4.72
CA ASN A 118 20.47 -9.05 4.52
C ASN A 118 20.66 -9.76 5.87
N ALA A 119 21.25 -9.12 6.86
CA ALA A 119 21.39 -9.69 8.20
C ALA A 119 20.02 -10.02 8.82
N ASN A 120 19.04 -9.12 8.68
CA ASN A 120 17.67 -9.36 9.16
C ASN A 120 16.99 -10.50 8.38
N ARG A 121 17.24 -10.62 7.06
CA ARG A 121 16.72 -11.72 6.23
C ARG A 121 17.37 -13.07 6.62
N ASP A 122 18.68 -13.08 6.82
CA ASP A 122 19.42 -14.28 7.22
C ASP A 122 18.96 -14.79 8.60
N GLU A 123 18.72 -13.89 9.55
CA GLU A 123 18.16 -14.22 10.86
C GLU A 123 16.77 -14.88 10.72
N ARG A 124 15.88 -14.30 9.90
CA ARG A 124 14.56 -14.87 9.61
C ARG A 124 14.67 -16.25 8.95
N THR A 125 15.57 -16.38 7.98
CA THR A 125 15.76 -17.64 7.24
C THR A 125 16.33 -18.75 8.12
N LYS A 126 17.17 -18.42 9.12
CA LYS A 126 17.67 -19.40 10.10
C LYS A 126 16.56 -19.93 11.00
N ILE A 127 15.60 -19.08 11.39
CA ILE A 127 14.49 -19.46 12.27
C ILE A 127 13.39 -20.22 11.51
N LEU A 128 13.02 -19.73 10.31
CA LEU A 128 11.83 -20.19 9.57
C LEU A 128 12.12 -21.13 8.41
N ASN A 129 13.39 -21.33 8.04
CA ASN A 129 13.86 -21.83 6.74
C ASN A 129 13.51 -20.94 5.54
N GLU A 130 14.15 -21.18 4.39
CA GLU A 130 14.07 -20.32 3.20
C GLU A 130 12.66 -20.27 2.59
N SER A 131 11.98 -21.42 2.50
CA SER A 131 10.65 -21.51 1.89
C SER A 131 9.62 -20.69 2.68
N GLN A 132 9.63 -20.77 3.99
CA GLN A 132 8.72 -20.01 4.85
C GLN A 132 9.05 -18.52 4.85
N SER A 133 10.33 -18.16 4.80
CA SER A 133 10.76 -16.76 4.68
C SER A 133 10.26 -16.13 3.37
N LYS A 134 10.37 -16.84 2.24
CA LYS A 134 9.81 -16.42 0.94
C LYS A 134 8.29 -16.26 1.00
N GLU A 135 7.60 -17.19 1.62
CA GLU A 135 6.13 -17.14 1.78
C GLU A 135 5.69 -15.90 2.58
N ILE A 136 6.42 -15.57 3.65
CA ILE A 136 6.14 -14.38 4.47
C ILE A 136 6.40 -13.10 3.68
N GLU A 137 7.54 -12.97 3.00
CA GLU A 137 7.83 -11.79 2.17
C GLU A 137 6.78 -11.62 1.08
N LYS A 138 6.35 -12.70 0.43
CA LYS A 138 5.27 -12.71 -0.55
C LYS A 138 3.94 -12.23 0.03
N ARG A 139 3.57 -12.75 1.20
CA ARG A 139 2.33 -12.36 1.89
C ARG A 139 2.33 -10.88 2.28
N ILE A 140 3.45 -10.36 2.78
CA ILE A 140 3.60 -8.95 3.13
C ILE A 140 3.49 -8.08 1.88
N LEU A 141 4.12 -8.48 0.75
CA LEU A 141 4.01 -7.74 -0.52
C LEU A 141 2.56 -7.66 -0.99
N LEU A 142 1.86 -8.80 -1.03
CA LEU A 142 0.46 -8.84 -1.44
C LEU A 142 -0.43 -7.98 -0.54
N GLN A 143 -0.22 -8.05 0.78
CA GLN A 143 -0.95 -7.22 1.74
C GLN A 143 -0.66 -5.72 1.54
N SER A 144 0.59 -5.35 1.26
CA SER A 144 0.97 -3.96 0.98
C SER A 144 0.33 -3.44 -0.30
N ILE A 145 0.27 -4.28 -1.35
CA ILE A 145 -0.45 -3.96 -2.60
C ILE A 145 -1.93 -3.71 -2.31
N ASP A 146 -2.59 -4.65 -1.64
CA ASP A 146 -4.04 -4.59 -1.40
C ASP A 146 -4.42 -3.37 -0.53
N MET A 147 -3.65 -3.05 0.51
CA MET A 147 -3.90 -1.90 1.38
C MET A 147 -3.70 -0.57 0.65
N ASN A 148 -2.60 -0.41 -0.07
CA ASN A 148 -2.30 0.83 -0.79
C ASN A 148 -3.28 1.04 -1.96
N TRP A 149 -3.63 -0.02 -2.69
CA TRP A 149 -4.63 0.03 -3.76
C TRP A 149 -6.02 0.43 -3.26
N LYS A 150 -6.47 -0.16 -2.14
CA LYS A 150 -7.75 0.21 -1.51
C LYS A 150 -7.80 1.70 -1.16
N SER A 151 -6.75 2.23 -0.55
CA SER A 151 -6.65 3.65 -0.20
C SER A 151 -6.67 4.53 -1.46
N HIS A 152 -5.97 4.12 -2.51
CA HIS A 152 -5.91 4.85 -3.77
C HIS A 152 -7.28 4.96 -4.45
N ILE A 153 -8.05 3.86 -4.51
CA ILE A 153 -9.42 3.91 -5.05
C ILE A 153 -10.27 4.93 -4.28
N GLN A 154 -10.15 4.98 -2.95
CA GLN A 154 -10.88 5.95 -2.14
C GLN A 154 -10.48 7.39 -2.46
N TYR A 155 -9.18 7.66 -2.67
CA TYR A 155 -8.70 8.99 -3.08
C TYR A 155 -9.21 9.38 -4.47
N LEU A 156 -9.18 8.47 -5.44
CA LEU A 156 -9.70 8.73 -6.79
C LEU A 156 -11.21 9.00 -6.77
N GLU A 157 -11.97 8.30 -5.94
CA GLU A 157 -13.40 8.56 -5.80
C GLU A 157 -13.67 9.94 -5.21
N GLN A 158 -12.93 10.34 -4.16
CA GLN A 158 -13.01 11.70 -3.60
C GLN A 158 -12.60 12.75 -4.63
N LEU A 159 -11.52 12.52 -5.38
CA LEU A 159 -11.08 13.43 -6.45
C LEU A 159 -12.17 13.58 -7.50
N ARG A 160 -12.82 12.48 -7.93
CA ARG A 160 -13.91 12.51 -8.91
C ARG A 160 -15.08 13.38 -8.46
N GLN A 161 -15.41 13.38 -7.17
CA GLN A 161 -16.51 14.20 -6.63
C GLN A 161 -16.20 15.70 -6.70
N VAL A 162 -14.95 16.09 -6.48
CA VAL A 162 -14.56 17.51 -6.37
C VAL A 162 -13.98 18.10 -7.65
N ILE A 163 -13.53 17.26 -8.59
CA ILE A 163 -12.82 17.73 -9.80
C ILE A 163 -13.69 18.61 -10.68
N GLY A 164 -15.01 18.42 -10.67
CA GLY A 164 -15.98 19.23 -11.41
C GLY A 164 -15.92 20.71 -11.05
N LEU A 165 -15.52 21.06 -9.82
CA LEU A 165 -15.37 22.45 -9.38
C LEU A 165 -14.27 23.21 -10.14
N ARG A 166 -13.30 22.50 -10.73
CA ARG A 166 -12.23 23.14 -11.51
C ARG A 166 -12.71 23.74 -12.83
N SER A 167 -13.89 23.37 -13.30
CA SER A 167 -14.51 23.99 -14.46
C SER A 167 -14.76 25.49 -14.28
N TYR A 168 -14.97 25.97 -13.04
CA TYR A 168 -15.07 27.40 -12.74
C TYR A 168 -13.78 28.17 -13.06
N GLY A 169 -12.62 27.51 -13.01
CA GLY A 169 -11.32 28.06 -13.42
C GLY A 169 -10.99 27.86 -14.90
N GLN A 170 -11.99 27.62 -15.76
CA GLN A 170 -11.82 27.35 -17.21
C GLN A 170 -10.90 26.18 -17.54
N ARG A 171 -10.74 25.21 -16.62
CA ARG A 171 -9.97 23.99 -16.82
C ARG A 171 -10.90 22.83 -17.14
N ASP A 172 -10.47 21.95 -18.06
CA ASP A 172 -11.22 20.73 -18.36
C ASP A 172 -11.08 19.75 -17.19
N PRO A 173 -12.20 19.40 -16.50
CA PRO A 173 -12.15 18.50 -15.35
C PRO A 173 -11.57 17.13 -15.66
N LEU A 174 -11.75 16.61 -16.88
CA LEU A 174 -11.22 15.31 -17.26
C LEU A 174 -9.69 15.34 -17.42
N ILE A 175 -9.14 16.41 -17.97
CA ILE A 175 -7.69 16.57 -18.13
C ILE A 175 -7.03 16.73 -16.76
N GLU A 176 -7.61 17.55 -15.89
CA GLU A 176 -7.12 17.74 -14.52
C GLU A 176 -7.20 16.43 -13.71
N TYR A 177 -8.31 15.69 -13.84
CA TYR A 177 -8.46 14.39 -13.20
C TYR A 177 -7.38 13.41 -13.66
N LYS A 178 -7.13 13.27 -14.96
CA LYS A 178 -6.10 12.38 -15.49
C LYS A 178 -4.72 12.71 -14.93
N LYS A 179 -4.38 14.01 -14.88
CA LYS A 179 -3.10 14.47 -14.35
C LYS A 179 -2.94 14.13 -12.88
N GLU A 180 -3.94 14.50 -12.04
CA GLU A 180 -3.88 14.22 -10.61
C GLU A 180 -3.93 12.72 -10.31
N ALA A 181 -4.74 11.96 -11.05
CA ALA A 181 -4.79 10.51 -10.90
C ALA A 181 -3.46 9.84 -11.26
N PHE A 182 -2.72 10.37 -12.24
CA PHE A 182 -1.38 9.90 -12.57
C PHE A 182 -0.37 10.21 -11.45
N ASP A 183 -0.37 11.43 -10.93
CA ASP A 183 0.51 11.84 -9.84
C ASP A 183 0.25 11.03 -8.56
N LEU A 184 -1.04 10.80 -8.24
CA LEU A 184 -1.45 9.94 -7.12
C LEU A 184 -1.03 8.49 -7.31
N PHE A 185 -1.11 7.96 -8.54
CA PHE A 185 -0.71 6.60 -8.85
C PHE A 185 0.81 6.41 -8.74
N SER A 186 1.59 7.36 -9.23
CA SER A 186 3.05 7.36 -9.07
C SER A 186 3.45 7.36 -7.58
N SER A 187 2.81 8.21 -6.79
CA SER A 187 3.02 8.26 -5.34
C SER A 187 2.60 6.97 -4.63
N LEU A 188 1.55 6.29 -5.11
CA LEU A 188 1.14 4.98 -4.60
C LEU A 188 2.23 3.94 -4.82
N LEU A 189 2.81 3.87 -6.03
CA LEU A 189 3.85 2.89 -6.34
C LEU A 189 5.11 3.09 -5.49
N GLU A 190 5.53 4.34 -5.29
CA GLU A 190 6.65 4.68 -4.40
C GLU A 190 6.34 4.31 -2.95
N LYS A 191 5.16 4.66 -2.47
CA LYS A 191 4.71 4.34 -1.11
C LYS A 191 4.63 2.84 -0.87
N LEU A 192 4.10 2.08 -1.83
CA LEU A 192 4.00 0.62 -1.74
C LEU A 192 5.37 -0.01 -1.53
N LYS A 193 6.36 0.37 -2.34
CA LYS A 193 7.74 -0.12 -2.20
C LYS A 193 8.31 0.21 -0.82
N LEU A 194 8.11 1.45 -0.36
CA LEU A 194 8.59 1.89 0.94
C LEU A 194 7.92 1.13 2.08
N ASP A 195 6.60 1.02 2.09
CA ASP A 195 5.84 0.32 3.13
C ASP A 195 6.30 -1.15 3.22
N TYR A 196 6.43 -1.81 2.06
CA TYR A 196 6.90 -3.19 1.97
C TYR A 196 8.30 -3.38 2.58
N ILE A 197 9.28 -2.60 2.12
CA ILE A 197 10.66 -2.70 2.61
C ILE A 197 10.78 -2.27 4.07
N THR A 198 10.00 -1.26 4.50
CA THR A 198 9.97 -0.84 5.91
C THR A 198 9.48 -1.98 6.82
N ILE A 199 8.44 -2.71 6.40
CA ILE A 199 7.95 -3.86 7.17
C ILE A 199 9.03 -4.95 7.23
N LEU A 200 9.65 -5.30 6.09
CA LEU A 200 10.69 -6.32 6.06
C LEU A 200 11.93 -5.96 6.87
N MET A 201 12.32 -4.68 6.89
CA MET A 201 13.46 -4.19 7.66
C MET A 201 13.23 -4.29 9.17
N ASN A 202 11.98 -4.09 9.61
CA ASN A 202 11.62 -4.04 11.03
C ASN A 202 10.94 -5.34 11.51
N LEU A 203 10.78 -6.34 10.65
CA LEU A 203 10.13 -7.60 10.98
C LEU A 203 11.05 -8.43 11.88
N LYS A 204 10.64 -8.62 13.12
CA LYS A 204 11.30 -9.52 14.08
C LYS A 204 10.40 -10.72 14.36
N ILE A 205 10.98 -11.90 14.33
CA ILE A 205 10.30 -13.12 14.73
C ILE A 205 10.50 -13.27 16.23
N VAL A 206 9.41 -13.29 16.96
CA VAL A 206 9.41 -13.62 18.37
C VAL A 206 9.03 -15.09 18.48
N GLU A 207 9.97 -15.95 18.85
CA GLU A 207 9.63 -17.31 19.25
C GLU A 207 8.74 -17.20 20.50
N GLN A 208 7.48 -17.58 20.38
CA GLN A 208 6.68 -17.80 21.58
C GLN A 208 7.33 -19.00 22.32
N PRO A 209 7.67 -18.86 23.60
CA PRO A 209 8.08 -20.01 24.38
C PRO A 209 6.99 -21.06 24.21
N LYS A 210 7.37 -22.27 23.78
CA LYS A 210 6.45 -23.42 23.79
C LYS A 210 5.97 -23.54 25.21
N ASP A 211 4.74 -23.21 25.44
CA ASP A 211 4.05 -23.48 26.67
C ASP A 211 3.88 -25.00 26.72
N ASP A 212 4.82 -25.69 27.39
CA ASP A 212 4.72 -27.12 27.73
C ASP A 212 3.64 -27.32 28.82
N GLY A 213 2.69 -26.42 28.90
CA GLY A 213 1.50 -26.52 29.71
C GLY A 213 0.56 -27.57 29.13
N LYS A 214 0.54 -28.75 29.73
CA LYS A 214 -0.57 -29.68 29.66
C LYS A 214 -1.84 -28.95 30.10
N ASP A 215 -2.49 -28.27 29.19
CA ASP A 215 -3.89 -27.92 29.39
C ASP A 215 -4.71 -29.22 29.27
N GLU A 216 -4.88 -29.89 30.41
CA GLU A 216 -6.05 -30.72 30.62
C GLU A 216 -7.27 -29.85 30.36
N ILE A 217 -7.85 -30.03 29.17
CA ILE A 217 -9.16 -29.50 28.87
C ILE A 217 -10.12 -30.13 29.87
N LYS A 218 -10.34 -29.43 30.99
CA LYS A 218 -11.51 -29.69 31.83
C LYS A 218 -12.72 -29.45 30.94
N LYS A 219 -13.31 -30.55 30.48
CA LYS A 219 -14.65 -30.53 29.88
C LYS A 219 -15.58 -29.94 30.93
N THR A 220 -15.79 -28.66 30.86
CA THR A 220 -16.89 -28.02 31.57
C THR A 220 -18.14 -28.46 30.79
N ASP A 221 -18.87 -29.38 31.35
CA ASP A 221 -20.21 -29.75 30.87
C ASP A 221 -21.08 -28.49 30.89
N LEU A 222 -21.09 -27.78 29.77
CA LEU A 222 -22.11 -26.76 29.47
C LEU A 222 -23.38 -27.53 29.12
N ASN A 223 -24.15 -27.90 30.16
CA ASN A 223 -25.54 -28.25 30.02
C ASN A 223 -26.29 -27.02 29.45
N LEU A 224 -26.18 -26.82 28.16
CA LEU A 224 -27.10 -25.98 27.41
C LEU A 224 -28.43 -26.74 27.34
N THR A 225 -29.29 -26.53 28.33
CA THR A 225 -30.72 -26.82 28.20
C THR A 225 -31.22 -25.94 27.05
N GLU A 226 -31.38 -26.55 25.88
CA GLU A 226 -32.07 -25.96 24.75
C GLU A 226 -33.50 -25.62 25.19
N LYS A 227 -33.72 -24.36 25.60
CA LYS A 227 -35.04 -23.83 25.79
C LYS A 227 -35.64 -23.61 24.39
N LYS A 228 -36.47 -24.51 23.92
CA LYS A 228 -37.22 -24.34 22.67
C LYS A 228 -38.06 -23.06 22.80
N ILE A 229 -37.67 -22.04 22.07
CA ILE A 229 -38.41 -20.79 21.96
C ILE A 229 -39.72 -21.07 21.23
N GLY A 230 -40.86 -20.75 21.88
CA GLY A 230 -42.19 -20.89 21.31
C GLY A 230 -42.37 -19.95 20.11
N ARG A 231 -43.20 -20.35 19.15
CA ARG A 231 -43.43 -19.67 17.85
C ARG A 231 -43.88 -18.20 17.96
N ASN A 232 -44.21 -17.70 19.14
CA ASN A 232 -44.74 -16.34 19.41
C ASN A 232 -43.98 -15.61 20.52
N GLU A 233 -42.73 -15.98 20.87
CA GLU A 233 -41.92 -15.24 21.83
C GLU A 233 -41.04 -14.22 21.13
N PRO A 234 -40.91 -12.97 21.66
CA PRO A 234 -40.08 -11.95 21.06
C PRO A 234 -38.62 -12.30 21.20
N CYS A 235 -37.85 -12.17 20.12
CA CYS A 235 -36.39 -12.24 20.13
C CYS A 235 -35.82 -10.98 20.83
N TYR A 236 -35.07 -11.21 21.90
CA TYR A 236 -34.21 -10.20 22.49
C TYR A 236 -32.79 -10.33 21.94
#